data_38c971e28b85c2003ab80df6a440a5d3
#
_entry.id   38c971e28b85c2003ab80df6a440a5d3
#
_cell.length_a   1.000
_cell.length_b   1.000
_cell.length_c   1.000
_cell.angle_alpha   90.00
_cell.angle_beta   90.00
_cell.angle_gamma   90.00
#
_symmetry.space_group_name_H-M   'P 1'
#
loop_
_entity.id
_entity.type
_entity.pdbx_description
1 polymer ?
#
loop_
_entity_poly.entity_id
_entity_poly.type
_entity_poly.pdbx_seq_one_letter_code
_entity_poly.pdbx_strand_id
1 'polypeptide(L)' 'MGEAVNLNGAKVMVIDDSNTIRRSAEIFLVQAGCQVVLAEDGFDALAKIADHHPDIIFC' A
#
# COMPACT_ATOMS: atom_id res chain seq x y z
N MET A 1 2.05 22.74 14.55
CA MET A 1 2.49 21.53 13.84
C MET A 1 1.83 20.29 14.40
N GLY A 2 1.21 19.55 13.57
CA GLY A 2 0.60 18.32 14.00
C GLY A 2 1.63 17.25 14.32
N GLU A 3 1.16 16.19 14.88
CA GLU A 3 2.00 15.04 15.18
C GLU A 3 2.33 14.28 13.91
N ALA A 4 3.51 13.71 13.87
CA ALA A 4 3.88 12.84 12.79
C ALA A 4 3.06 11.54 12.88
N VAL A 5 2.52 11.09 11.77
CA VAL A 5 1.86 9.79 11.71
C VAL A 5 2.93 8.72 11.62
N ASN A 6 2.92 7.80 12.55
CA ASN A 6 3.86 6.69 12.55
C ASN A 6 3.22 5.49 11.86
N LEU A 7 3.61 5.25 10.62
CA LEU A 7 3.13 4.12 9.84
C LEU A 7 4.11 2.94 9.87
N ASN A 8 5.12 3.01 10.71
CA ASN A 8 6.16 2.00 10.73
C ASN A 8 5.58 0.63 11.05
N GLY A 9 5.82 -0.31 10.16
CA GLY A 9 5.32 -1.66 10.27
C GLY A 9 3.91 -1.88 9.74
N ALA A 10 3.20 -0.81 9.37
CA ALA A 10 1.86 -0.96 8.79
C ALA A 10 1.95 -1.63 7.42
N LYS A 11 1.01 -2.51 7.13
CA LYS A 11 0.92 -3.14 5.81
C LYS A 11 -0.12 -2.38 5.00
N VAL A 12 0.33 -1.77 3.91
CA VAL A 12 -0.49 -0.91 3.05
C VAL A 12 -0.63 -1.57 1.70
N MET A 13 -1.86 -1.73 1.22
CA MET A 13 -2.11 -2.19 -0.13
C MET A 13 -2.41 -0.98 -1.00
N VAL A 14 -1.75 -0.89 -2.15
CA VAL A 14 -1.99 0.16 -3.14
C VAL A 14 -2.63 -0.48 -4.36
N ILE A 15 -3.81 0.00 -4.73
CA ILE A 15 -4.56 -0.51 -5.89
C ILE A 15 -4.63 0.60 -6.93
N ASP A 16 -3.99 0.38 -8.06
CA ASP A 16 -4.02 1.35 -9.17
C ASP A 16 -3.61 0.62 -10.44
N ASP A 17 -4.23 0.97 -11.57
CA ASP A 17 -3.90 0.35 -12.84
C ASP A 17 -2.65 0.94 -13.49
N SER A 18 -2.13 2.02 -12.95
CA SER A 18 -0.91 2.66 -13.47
C SER A 18 0.32 2.11 -12.79
N ASN A 19 1.25 1.55 -13.57
CA ASN A 19 2.53 1.08 -13.04
C ASN A 19 3.32 2.21 -12.40
N THR A 20 3.28 3.39 -13.00
CA THR A 20 4.00 4.54 -12.49
C THR A 20 3.47 4.98 -11.14
N ILE A 21 2.14 5.04 -11.01
CA ILE A 21 1.51 5.44 -9.75
C ILE A 21 1.81 4.42 -8.66
N ARG A 22 1.67 3.12 -8.96
CA ARG A 22 1.97 2.07 -7.99
C ARG A 22 3.41 2.15 -7.49
N ARG A 23 4.35 2.33 -8.42
CA ARG A 23 5.76 2.39 -8.06
C ARG A 23 6.07 3.63 -7.21
N SER A 24 5.50 4.77 -7.57
CA SER A 24 5.71 5.99 -6.79
C SER A 24 5.18 5.85 -5.37
N ALA A 25 3.98 5.29 -5.24
CA ALA A 25 3.40 5.06 -3.92
C ALA A 25 4.23 4.07 -3.11
N GLU A 26 4.70 3.00 -3.76
CA GLU A 26 5.54 2.01 -3.09
C GLU A 26 6.80 2.64 -2.52
N ILE A 27 7.49 3.42 -3.33
CA ILE A 27 8.74 4.06 -2.90
C ILE A 27 8.49 4.96 -1.68
N PHE A 28 7.44 5.77 -1.76
CA PHE A 28 7.09 6.67 -0.67
C PHE A 28 6.77 5.91 0.61
N LEU A 29 5.94 4.87 0.49
CA LEU A 29 5.47 4.13 1.66
C LEU A 29 6.59 3.29 2.28
N VAL A 30 7.45 2.71 1.47
CA VAL A 30 8.61 1.97 1.99
C VAL A 30 9.52 2.89 2.79
N GLN A 31 9.73 4.11 2.30
CA GLN A 31 10.54 5.08 3.02
C GLN A 31 9.89 5.48 4.35
N ALA A 32 8.58 5.42 4.43
CA ALA A 32 7.85 5.70 5.67
C ALA A 32 7.81 4.52 6.63
N GLY A 33 8.44 3.40 6.27
CA GLY A 33 8.52 2.22 7.13
C GLY A 33 7.38 1.22 6.95
N CYS A 34 6.58 1.37 5.90
CA CYS A 34 5.46 0.47 5.64
C CYS A 34 5.90 -0.79 4.91
N GLN A 35 5.14 -1.86 5.12
CA GLN A 35 5.15 -2.99 4.20
C GLN A 35 4.13 -2.67 3.10
N VAL A 36 4.47 -2.91 1.85
CA VAL A 36 3.64 -2.50 0.74
C VAL A 36 3.25 -3.71 -0.10
N VAL A 37 1.96 -3.78 -0.42
CA VAL A 37 1.40 -4.79 -1.32
C VAL A 37 0.78 -4.04 -2.48
N LEU A 38 1.13 -4.41 -3.70
CA LEU A 38 0.63 -3.73 -4.89
C LEU A 38 -0.40 -4.59 -5.59
N ALA A 39 -1.48 -3.98 -6.03
CA ALA A 39 -2.51 -4.64 -6.82
C ALA A 39 -2.87 -3.75 -8.00
N GLU A 40 -3.10 -4.35 -9.16
CA GLU A 40 -3.38 -3.58 -10.36
C GLU A 40 -4.87 -3.37 -10.61
N ASP A 41 -5.71 -4.16 -9.96
CA ASP A 41 -7.16 -4.03 -10.10
C ASP A 41 -7.86 -4.68 -8.90
N GLY A 42 -9.19 -4.64 -8.91
CA GLY A 42 -9.98 -5.16 -7.81
C GLY A 42 -9.88 -6.66 -7.62
N PHE A 43 -9.77 -7.42 -8.71
CA PHE A 43 -9.63 -8.87 -8.61
C PHE A 43 -8.28 -9.26 -7.99
N ASP A 44 -7.22 -8.60 -8.45
CA ASP A 44 -5.90 -8.81 -7.88
C ASP A 44 -5.88 -8.42 -6.41
N ALA A 45 -6.54 -7.31 -6.08
CA ALA A 45 -6.64 -6.84 -4.70
C ALA A 45 -7.34 -7.85 -3.80
N LEU A 46 -8.45 -8.43 -4.26
CA LEU A 46 -9.18 -9.41 -3.45
C LEU A 46 -8.31 -10.61 -3.10
N ALA A 47 -7.56 -11.12 -4.08
CA ALA A 47 -6.66 -12.24 -3.85
C ALA A 47 -5.59 -11.86 -2.83
N LYS A 48 -5.02 -10.67 -2.95
CA LYS A 48 -3.95 -10.25 -2.07
C LYS A 48 -4.42 -9.88 -0.67
N ILE A 49 -5.65 -9.39 -0.53
CA ILE A 49 -6.24 -9.15 0.79
C ILE A 49 -6.32 -10.45 1.58
N ALA A 50 -6.75 -11.52 0.93
CA ALA A 50 -6.88 -12.82 1.60
C ALA A 50 -5.52 -13.35 2.06
N ASP A 51 -4.46 -13.09 1.31
CA ASP A 51 -3.13 -13.59 1.62
C ASP A 51 -2.37 -12.70 2.59
N HIS A 52 -2.52 -11.40 2.47
CA HIS A 52 -1.64 -10.44 3.16
C HIS A 52 -2.31 -9.70 4.31
N HIS A 53 -3.63 -9.61 4.33
CA HIS A 53 -4.38 -8.93 5.41
C HIS A 53 -3.85 -7.50 5.65
N PRO A 54 -3.95 -6.61 4.65
CA PRO A 54 -3.41 -5.26 4.81
C PRO A 54 -4.16 -4.48 5.90
N ASP A 55 -3.44 -3.59 6.56
CA ASP A 55 -4.02 -2.71 7.56
C ASP A 55 -4.73 -1.52 6.91
N ILE A 56 -4.23 -1.08 5.76
CA ILE A 56 -4.72 0.09 5.04
C ILE A 56 -4.80 -0.26 3.56
N ILE A 57 -5.88 0.16 2.92
CA ILE A 57 -6.05 0.01 1.47
C ILE A 57 -6.15 1.41 0.87
N PHE A 58 -5.28 1.66 -0.09
CA PHE A 58 -5.19 2.95 -0.77
C PHE A 58 -5.54 2.75 -2.24
N CYS A 59 -6.58 3.41 -2.73
CA CYS A 59 -6.94 3.30 -4.14
C CYS A 59 -7.44 4.62 -4.76
#